data_690fb3d8601345bc50bcf55e9546e8e1
#
_entry.id   690fb3d8601345bc50bcf55e9546e8e1
#
_cell.length_a   1.000
_cell.length_b   1.000
_cell.length_c   1.000
_cell.angle_alpha   90.00
_cell.angle_beta   90.00
_cell.angle_gamma   90.00
#
_symmetry.space_group_name_H-M   'P 1'
#
loop_
_entity.id
_entity.type
_entity.pdbx_description
1 polymer ?
#
loop_
_entity_poly.entity_id
_entity_poly.type
_entity_poly.pdbx_seq_one_letter_code
_entity_poly.pdbx_strand_id
1 'polypeptide(L)'
;MRTVGLLGGMSWQSTQNYYKLINEDVQARKGGLHSAPLLIKSFDFAEIETLQASGQWADAGRLLKEQAAALQAAGAEGIALATNTMHKPVSYTHLTLPTKCSV
;
A
#
# COMPACT_ATOMS: atom_id res chain seq x y z
N MET A 1 -3.65 -18.47 3.81
CA MET A 1 -3.58 -17.00 4.01
C MET A 1 -4.02 -16.27 2.75
N ARG A 2 -4.67 -15.16 2.94
CA ARG A 2 -5.09 -14.33 1.81
C ARG A 2 -3.94 -13.41 1.38
N THR A 3 -3.84 -13.15 0.08
CA THR A 3 -2.83 -12.26 -0.45
C THR A 3 -3.27 -10.80 -0.25
N VAL A 4 -2.38 -9.99 0.31
CA VAL A 4 -2.64 -8.57 0.55
C VAL A 4 -1.83 -7.73 -0.42
N GLY A 5 -2.45 -6.71 -0.99
CA GLY A 5 -1.77 -5.72 -1.80
C GLY A 5 -1.26 -4.59 -0.92
N LEU A 6 -0.02 -4.19 -1.09
CA LEU A 6 0.61 -3.12 -0.33
C LEU A 6 1.03 -2.00 -1.27
N LEU A 7 0.45 -0.83 -1.07
CA LEU A 7 0.88 0.38 -1.79
C LEU A 7 1.95 1.07 -0.96
N GLY A 8 3.16 1.12 -1.49
CA GLY A 8 4.31 1.64 -0.77
C GLY A 8 5.24 2.45 -1.67
N GLY A 9 6.48 2.63 -1.22
CA GLY A 9 7.48 3.40 -1.95
C GLY A 9 7.42 4.90 -1.68
N MET A 10 6.45 5.34 -0.94
CA MET A 10 6.33 6.73 -0.50
C MET A 10 7.05 6.90 0.83
N SER A 11 8.32 6.88 0.77
CA SER A 11 9.40 6.50 1.64
C SER A 11 9.57 4.98 1.59
N TRP A 12 10.48 4.52 0.75
CA TRP A 12 10.71 3.07 0.62
C TRP A 12 11.22 2.44 1.91
N GLN A 13 11.85 3.23 2.78
CA GLN A 13 12.29 2.77 4.09
C GLN A 13 11.11 2.36 4.96
N SER A 14 10.02 3.13 4.94
CA SER A 14 8.80 2.78 5.66
C SER A 14 8.17 1.51 5.09
N THR A 15 8.16 1.37 3.77
CA THR A 15 7.66 0.17 3.11
C THR A 15 8.45 -1.07 3.54
N GLN A 16 9.76 -0.94 3.63
CA GLN A 16 10.63 -2.01 4.10
C GLN A 16 10.27 -2.43 5.53
N ASN A 17 10.03 -1.47 6.40
CA ASN A 17 9.61 -1.74 7.77
C ASN A 17 8.26 -2.45 7.82
N TYR A 18 7.28 -2.01 7.05
CA TYR A 18 5.98 -2.67 6.99
C TYR A 18 6.12 -4.11 6.50
N TYR A 19 6.91 -4.31 5.47
CA TYR A 19 7.16 -5.65 4.94
C TYR A 19 7.76 -6.56 6.01
N LYS A 20 8.76 -6.05 6.71
CA LYS A 20 9.43 -6.78 7.80
C LYS A 20 8.45 -7.12 8.92
N LEU A 21 7.70 -6.13 9.40
CA LEU A 21 6.78 -6.32 10.53
C LEU A 21 5.65 -7.29 10.20
N ILE A 22 5.10 -7.20 8.98
CA ILE A 22 4.06 -8.12 8.54
C ILE A 22 4.59 -9.55 8.52
N ASN A 23 5.78 -9.76 8.00
CA ASN A 23 6.36 -11.09 7.93
C ASN A 23 6.75 -11.64 9.30
N GLU A 24 7.25 -10.78 10.18
CA GLU A 24 7.55 -11.18 11.57
C GLU A 24 6.27 -11.61 12.29
N ASP A 25 5.17 -10.88 12.08
CA ASP A 25 3.90 -11.24 12.70
C ASP A 25 3.38 -12.58 12.18
N VAL A 26 3.43 -12.81 10.88
CA VAL A 26 3.01 -14.09 10.28
C VAL A 26 3.87 -15.23 10.82
N GLN A 27 5.17 -15.05 10.89
CA GLN A 27 6.09 -16.07 11.39
C GLN A 27 5.80 -16.38 12.87
N ALA A 28 5.52 -15.36 13.66
CA ALA A 28 5.19 -15.55 15.07
C ALA A 28 3.89 -16.34 15.26
N ARG A 29 2.91 -16.12 14.39
CA ARG A 29 1.60 -16.78 14.49
C ARG A 29 1.61 -18.19 13.91
N LYS A 30 2.29 -18.40 12.80
CA LYS A 30 2.27 -19.66 12.06
C LYS A 30 3.54 -20.49 12.22
N GLY A 31 4.65 -19.84 12.58
CA GLY A 31 5.94 -20.48 12.81
C GLY A 31 6.63 -20.98 11.55
N GLY A 32 7.76 -21.60 11.71
CA GLY A 32 8.52 -22.25 10.64
C GLY A 32 8.93 -21.28 9.54
N LEU A 33 8.70 -21.69 8.31
CA LEU A 33 9.07 -20.91 7.13
C LEU A 33 7.90 -20.07 6.58
N HIS A 34 6.83 -19.93 7.34
CA HIS A 34 5.70 -19.13 6.89
C HIS A 34 6.06 -17.64 6.75
N SER A 35 5.61 -17.05 5.66
CA SER A 35 5.74 -15.62 5.40
C SER A 35 4.44 -15.10 4.80
N ALA A 36 4.28 -13.79 4.75
CA ALA A 36 3.06 -13.19 4.25
C ALA A 36 3.03 -13.22 2.72
N PRO A 37 1.95 -13.70 2.10
CA PRO A 37 1.77 -13.57 0.65
C PRO A 37 1.37 -12.14 0.33
N LEU A 38 2.29 -11.36 -0.25
CA LEU A 38 2.09 -9.94 -0.52
C LEU A 38 2.33 -9.61 -1.98
N LEU A 39 1.53 -8.68 -2.50
CA LEU A 39 1.78 -8.00 -3.76
C LEU A 39 2.09 -6.54 -3.43
N ILE A 40 3.26 -6.07 -3.79
CA ILE A 40 3.70 -4.72 -3.44
C ILE A 40 3.84 -3.88 -4.69
N LYS A 41 3.15 -2.75 -4.73
CA LYS A 41 3.41 -1.71 -5.71
C LYS A 41 4.20 -0.62 -5.00
N SER A 42 5.46 -0.49 -5.35
CA SER A 42 6.34 0.54 -4.80
C SER A 42 6.40 1.71 -5.78
N PHE A 43 5.88 2.86 -5.37
CA PHE A 43 5.89 4.06 -6.20
C PHE A 43 7.26 4.72 -6.20
N ASP A 44 7.55 5.45 -7.27
CA ASP A 44 8.65 6.40 -7.26
C ASP A 44 8.18 7.63 -6.46
N PHE A 45 8.77 7.87 -5.30
CA PHE A 45 8.35 8.93 -4.41
C PHE A 45 8.46 10.31 -5.04
N ALA A 46 9.43 10.52 -5.93
CA ALA A 46 9.57 11.80 -6.62
C ALA A 46 8.31 12.17 -7.41
N GLU A 47 7.67 11.19 -8.04
CA GLU A 47 6.40 11.37 -8.75
C GLU A 47 5.29 11.80 -7.81
N ILE A 48 5.16 11.09 -6.70
CA ILE A 48 4.13 11.37 -5.70
C ILE A 48 4.36 12.74 -5.07
N GLU A 49 5.60 13.06 -4.72
CA GLU A 49 5.95 14.34 -4.14
C GLU A 49 5.62 15.50 -5.07
N THR A 50 5.84 15.34 -6.36
CA THR A 50 5.50 16.37 -7.35
C THR A 50 4.00 16.67 -7.31
N LEU A 51 3.17 15.64 -7.25
CA LEU A 51 1.72 15.82 -7.17
C LEU A 51 1.30 16.49 -5.87
N GLN A 52 1.92 16.12 -4.76
CA GLN A 52 1.63 16.72 -3.45
C GLN A 52 2.07 18.19 -3.40
N ALA A 53 3.28 18.47 -3.88
CA ALA A 53 3.83 19.83 -3.83
C ALA A 53 3.04 20.80 -4.69
N SER A 54 2.45 20.33 -5.79
CA SER A 54 1.62 21.16 -6.65
C SER A 54 0.14 21.19 -6.23
N GLY A 55 -0.21 20.56 -5.13
CA GLY A 55 -1.57 20.54 -4.62
C GLY A 55 -2.53 19.64 -5.40
N GLN A 56 -2.00 18.75 -6.24
CA GLN A 56 -2.81 17.86 -7.07
C GLN A 56 -3.20 16.59 -6.30
N TRP A 57 -3.89 16.78 -5.20
CA TRP A 57 -4.29 15.69 -4.31
C TRP A 57 -5.26 14.72 -4.98
N ALA A 58 -6.17 15.24 -5.81
CA ALA A 58 -7.12 14.40 -6.53
C ALA A 58 -6.39 13.50 -7.54
N ASP A 59 -5.37 14.00 -8.20
CA ASP A 59 -4.57 13.22 -9.15
C ASP A 59 -3.74 12.16 -8.44
N ALA A 60 -3.15 12.50 -7.30
CA ALA A 60 -2.44 11.54 -6.47
C ALA A 60 -3.37 10.42 -5.99
N GLY A 61 -4.58 10.78 -5.58
CA GLY A 61 -5.59 9.81 -5.16
C GLY A 61 -6.04 8.90 -6.28
N ARG A 62 -6.18 9.46 -7.49
CA ARG A 62 -6.54 8.68 -8.69
C ARG A 62 -5.45 7.65 -9.00
N LEU A 63 -4.19 8.05 -8.89
CA LEU A 63 -3.07 7.15 -9.10
C LEU A 63 -3.09 5.99 -8.10
N LEU A 64 -3.35 6.28 -6.83
CA LEU A 64 -3.48 5.25 -5.80
C LEU A 64 -4.61 4.28 -6.13
N LYS A 65 -5.76 4.81 -6.54
CA LYS A 65 -6.92 4.01 -6.89
C LYS A 65 -6.63 3.08 -8.07
N GLU A 66 -5.97 3.59 -9.09
CA GLU A 66 -5.58 2.80 -10.26
C GLU A 66 -4.65 1.65 -9.89
N GLN A 67 -3.68 1.92 -9.04
CA GLN A 67 -2.73 0.88 -8.61
C GLN A 67 -3.37 -0.11 -7.64
N ALA A 68 -4.30 0.33 -6.80
CA ALA A 68 -5.06 -0.58 -5.96
C ALA A 68 -5.88 -1.55 -6.82
N ALA A 69 -6.53 -1.05 -7.86
CA ALA A 69 -7.28 -1.89 -8.79
C ALA A 69 -6.36 -2.88 -9.52
N ALA A 70 -5.16 -2.44 -9.90
CA ALA A 70 -4.18 -3.32 -10.54
C ALA A 70 -3.73 -4.45 -9.60
N LEU A 71 -3.51 -4.15 -8.33
CA LEU A 71 -3.15 -5.17 -7.34
C LEU A 71 -4.30 -6.15 -7.13
N GLN A 72 -5.53 -5.67 -7.10
CA GLN A 72 -6.70 -6.55 -7.00
C GLN A 72 -6.79 -7.47 -8.21
N ALA A 73 -6.59 -6.94 -9.40
CA ALA A 73 -6.59 -7.74 -10.63
C ALA A 73 -5.49 -8.80 -10.63
N ALA A 74 -4.38 -8.52 -9.95
CA ALA A 74 -3.26 -9.47 -9.83
C ALA A 74 -3.50 -10.52 -8.74
N GLY A 75 -4.58 -10.43 -7.97
CA GLY A 75 -4.94 -11.43 -6.99
C GLY A 75 -4.95 -10.95 -5.54
N ALA A 76 -4.72 -9.66 -5.29
CA ALA A 76 -4.81 -9.14 -3.92
C ALA A 76 -6.27 -9.14 -3.46
N GLU A 77 -6.50 -9.62 -2.25
CA GLU A 77 -7.83 -9.69 -1.66
C GLU A 77 -8.13 -8.53 -0.73
N GLY A 78 -7.14 -7.70 -0.47
CA GLY A 78 -7.27 -6.46 0.29
C GLY A 78 -6.09 -5.58 -0.01
N ILE A 79 -6.22 -4.28 0.27
CA ILE A 79 -5.20 -3.29 -0.02
C ILE A 79 -4.83 -2.57 1.28
N ALA A 80 -3.54 -2.45 1.52
CA ALA A 80 -3.01 -1.67 2.64
C ALA A 80 -2.14 -0.54 2.11
N LEU A 81 -2.16 0.58 2.80
CA LEU A 81 -1.36 1.74 2.46
C LEU A 81 -0.22 1.87 3.46
N ALA A 82 1.01 1.81 2.97
CA ALA A 82 2.20 1.74 3.80
C ALA A 82 2.83 3.11 4.05
N THR A 83 2.02 4.12 4.27
CA THR A 83 2.51 5.46 4.58
C THR A 83 1.41 6.33 5.19
N ASN A 84 1.81 7.25 6.05
CA ASN A 84 0.90 8.24 6.61
C ASN A 84 0.69 9.44 5.70
N THR A 85 1.60 9.69 4.78
CA THR A 85 1.56 10.90 3.97
C THR A 85 0.46 10.89 2.91
N MET A 86 -0.14 9.73 2.63
CA MET A 86 -1.12 9.56 1.57
C MET A 86 -2.56 9.38 2.08
N HIS A 87 -2.83 9.72 3.32
CA HIS A 87 -4.19 9.62 3.86
C HIS A 87 -5.16 10.58 3.19
N LYS A 88 -4.72 11.80 2.92
CA LYS A 88 -5.55 12.81 2.31
C LYS A 88 -6.02 12.41 0.90
N PRO A 89 -5.14 11.92 0.00
CA PRO A 89 -5.61 11.41 -1.29
C PRO A 89 -6.58 10.24 -1.17
N VAL A 90 -6.38 9.36 -0.22
CA VAL A 90 -7.28 8.22 -0.01
C VAL A 90 -8.70 8.70 0.31
N SER A 91 -8.84 9.72 1.15
CA SER A 91 -10.16 10.25 1.48
C SER A 91 -10.85 10.92 0.29
N TYR A 92 -10.10 11.40 -0.69
CA TYR A 92 -10.68 11.97 -1.91
C TYR A 92 -11.15 10.91 -2.90
N THR A 93 -10.57 9.73 -2.88
CA THR A 93 -10.82 8.72 -3.92
C THR A 93 -11.96 7.77 -3.57
N HIS A 94 -12.31 7.62 -2.31
CA HIS A 94 -13.29 6.63 -1.88
C HIS A 94 -13.00 5.26 -2.50
N LEU A 95 -11.85 4.68 -2.12
CA LEU A 95 -11.46 3.37 -2.64
C LEU A 95 -12.57 2.35 -2.39
N THR A 96 -13.03 1.70 -3.46
CA THR A 96 -14.13 0.74 -3.39
C THR A 96 -13.70 -0.66 -2.99
N LEU A 97 -12.40 -0.91 -2.96
CA LEU A 97 -11.87 -2.20 -2.55
C LEU A 97 -11.91 -2.35 -1.04
N PRO A 98 -11.97 -3.60 -0.52
CA PRO A 98 -11.80 -3.82 0.92
C PRO A 98 -10.41 -3.32 1.31
N THR A 99 -10.33 -2.12 1.80
CA THR A 99 -9.07 -1.44 2.07
C THR A 99 -8.90 -1.27 3.55
N LYS A 100 -7.74 -1.66 4.03
CA LYS A 100 -7.33 -1.36 5.40
C LYS A 100 -6.17 -0.40 5.32
N CYS A 101 -6.34 0.80 5.81
CA CYS A 101 -5.26 1.75 5.91
C CYS A 101 -4.40 1.34 7.08
N SER A 102 -3.30 0.69 6.76
CA SER A 102 -2.27 0.37 7.74
C SER A 102 -1.36 1.54 7.87
N VAL A 103 -1.26 2.07 8.99
CA VAL A 103 -0.44 3.24 9.21
C VAL A 103 0.68 2.95 10.14
#